data_a6743ee75d984c525cc80103ff07597c
#
_entry.id   a6743ee75d984c525cc80103ff07597c
#
_cell.length_a   1.000
_cell.length_b   1.000
_cell.length_c   1.000
_cell.angle_alpha   90.00
_cell.angle_beta   90.00
_cell.angle_gamma   90.00
#
_symmetry.space_group_name_H-M   'P 1'
#
loop_
_entity.id
_entity.type
_entity.pdbx_description
1 polymer ?
#
loop_
_entity_poly.entity_id
_entity_poly.type
_entity_poly.pdbx_seq_one_letter_code
_entity_poly.pdbx_strand_id
1 'polypeptide(L)'
;MEIKEELKKMLTPARYEHSLRVAEEAKHLANRYQYDEKKAYLAGLVHDIAKDLTEEESETWIENYNLPKELLEEKNKNLKHADIGAVIAKEKYHLEDDICNAIKFHTLGNENMDLLAKIVFLADKIGRKNLPEDLETVKKMAYQNIDQSLKLCLEKQEKYLQQKGIKLHKDTKKLLAKLTKEL
;
A
#
# COMPACT_ATOMS: atom_id res chain seq x y z
N MET A 1 -1.84 17.68 -12.32
CA MET A 1 -2.81 17.35 -13.40
C MET A 1 -2.27 16.20 -14.26
N GLU A 2 -1.01 16.23 -14.62
CA GLU A 2 -0.35 15.26 -15.50
C GLU A 2 -0.38 13.80 -14.98
N ILE A 3 -0.03 13.57 -13.70
CA ILE A 3 0.03 12.22 -13.12
C ILE A 3 -1.34 11.51 -13.08
N LYS A 4 -2.44 12.24 -12.86
CA LYS A 4 -3.79 11.67 -12.88
C LYS A 4 -4.21 11.18 -14.27
N GLU A 5 -3.88 11.95 -15.31
CA GLU A 5 -4.21 11.57 -16.69
C GLU A 5 -3.37 10.37 -17.15
N GLU A 6 -2.13 10.27 -16.69
CA GLU A 6 -1.31 9.10 -16.97
C GLU A 6 -1.82 7.85 -16.24
N LEU A 7 -2.11 7.96 -14.95
CA LEU A 7 -2.70 6.85 -14.17
C LEU A 7 -3.99 6.33 -14.79
N LYS A 8 -4.84 7.23 -15.30
CA LYS A 8 -6.08 6.84 -15.99
C LYS A 8 -5.85 6.03 -17.25
N LYS A 9 -4.68 6.21 -17.90
CA LYS A 9 -4.28 5.42 -19.08
C LYS A 9 -3.60 4.10 -18.69
N MET A 10 -2.90 4.07 -17.56
CA MET A 10 -2.11 2.91 -17.10
C MET A 10 -2.97 1.90 -16.34
N LEU A 11 -4.02 2.36 -15.66
CA LEU A 11 -4.84 1.53 -14.79
C LEU A 11 -6.19 1.21 -15.43
N THR A 12 -6.72 0.04 -15.13
CA THR A 12 -8.12 -0.25 -15.45
C THR A 12 -9.05 0.76 -14.77
N PRO A 13 -10.24 1.05 -15.33
CA PRO A 13 -11.18 2.01 -14.74
C PRO A 13 -11.50 1.69 -13.26
N ALA A 14 -11.70 0.42 -12.93
CA ALA A 14 -11.98 -0.01 -11.55
C ALA A 14 -10.80 0.25 -10.61
N ARG A 15 -9.57 0.06 -11.08
CA ARG A 15 -8.34 0.31 -10.32
C ARG A 15 -8.11 1.80 -10.13
N TYR A 16 -8.29 2.59 -11.18
CA TYR A 16 -8.18 4.05 -11.08
C TYR A 16 -9.19 4.63 -10.08
N GLU A 17 -10.45 4.19 -10.12
CA GLU A 17 -11.48 4.57 -9.14
C GLU A 17 -11.12 4.14 -7.70
N HIS A 18 -10.49 2.98 -7.54
CA HIS A 18 -9.95 2.56 -6.24
C HIS A 18 -8.85 3.51 -5.78
N SER A 19 -7.88 3.84 -6.64
CA SER A 19 -6.79 4.76 -6.30
C SER A 19 -7.31 6.15 -5.90
N LEU A 20 -8.36 6.66 -6.53
CA LEU A 20 -8.99 7.92 -6.12
C LEU A 20 -9.59 7.83 -4.71
N ARG A 21 -10.29 6.74 -4.37
CA ARG A 21 -10.85 6.55 -3.03
C ARG A 21 -9.76 6.41 -1.97
N VAL A 22 -8.69 5.67 -2.28
CA VAL A 22 -7.53 5.53 -1.38
C VAL A 22 -6.85 6.87 -1.15
N ALA A 23 -6.70 7.69 -2.19
CA ALA A 23 -6.15 9.03 -2.08
C ALA A 23 -6.97 9.93 -1.14
N GLU A 24 -8.30 9.93 -1.27
CA GLU A 24 -9.17 10.70 -0.37
C GLU A 24 -9.13 10.15 1.07
N GLU A 25 -9.15 8.84 1.27
CA GLU A 25 -9.05 8.24 2.60
C GLU A 25 -7.68 8.55 3.25
N ALA A 26 -6.57 8.47 2.48
CA ALA A 26 -5.24 8.83 2.95
C ALA A 26 -5.16 10.31 3.37
N LYS A 27 -5.76 11.21 2.58
CA LYS A 27 -5.87 12.63 2.91
C LYS A 27 -6.64 12.85 4.23
N HIS A 28 -7.77 12.17 4.43
CA HIS A 28 -8.55 12.29 5.67
C HIS A 28 -7.77 11.79 6.89
N LEU A 29 -7.06 10.67 6.76
CA LEU A 29 -6.18 10.16 7.82
C LEU A 29 -5.04 11.13 8.10
N ALA A 30 -4.40 11.70 7.05
CA ALA A 30 -3.35 12.70 7.20
C ALA A 30 -3.84 13.92 7.99
N ASN A 31 -5.02 14.44 7.65
CA ASN A 31 -5.65 15.53 8.41
C ASN A 31 -5.83 15.15 9.87
N ARG A 32 -6.35 13.94 10.16
CA ARG A 32 -6.54 13.44 11.54
C ARG A 32 -5.25 13.42 12.35
N TYR A 33 -4.13 13.08 11.70
CA TYR A 33 -2.80 12.95 12.33
C TYR A 33 -1.89 14.17 12.12
N GLN A 34 -2.42 15.29 11.64
CA GLN A 34 -1.68 16.55 11.38
C GLN A 34 -0.46 16.32 10.45
N TYR A 35 -0.63 15.45 9.47
CA TYR A 35 0.36 15.20 8.43
C TYR A 35 0.00 15.96 7.14
N ASP A 36 0.93 16.07 6.19
CA ASP A 36 0.71 16.71 4.89
C ASP A 36 -0.36 15.99 4.06
N GLU A 37 -1.54 16.61 3.97
CA GLU A 37 -2.69 16.08 3.24
C GLU A 37 -2.42 15.91 1.74
N LYS A 38 -1.65 16.82 1.13
CA LYS A 38 -1.34 16.77 -0.30
C LYS A 38 -0.40 15.62 -0.60
N LYS A 39 0.60 15.43 0.26
CA LYS A 39 1.56 14.32 0.17
C LYS A 39 0.86 12.97 0.36
N ALA A 40 0.00 12.85 1.36
CA ALA A 40 -0.77 11.64 1.61
C ALA A 40 -1.76 11.32 0.48
N TYR A 41 -2.43 12.35 -0.04
CA TYR A 41 -3.30 12.20 -1.21
C TYR A 41 -2.51 11.65 -2.42
N LEU A 42 -1.35 12.25 -2.71
CA LEU A 42 -0.51 11.81 -3.83
C LEU A 42 -0.03 10.37 -3.63
N ALA A 43 0.48 10.02 -2.45
CA ALA A 43 0.93 8.67 -2.14
C ALA A 43 -0.21 7.64 -2.30
N GLY A 44 -1.39 7.95 -1.78
CA GLY A 44 -2.58 7.10 -1.94
C GLY A 44 -3.04 6.98 -3.40
N LEU A 45 -2.91 8.06 -4.19
CA LEU A 45 -3.28 8.05 -5.61
C LEU A 45 -2.39 7.11 -6.44
N VAL A 46 -1.10 7.08 -6.14
CA VAL A 46 -0.09 6.33 -6.94
C VAL A 46 0.27 4.96 -6.34
N HIS A 47 -0.32 4.56 -5.20
CA HIS A 47 0.09 3.33 -4.49
C HIS A 47 0.04 2.06 -5.36
N ASP A 48 -0.93 1.98 -6.25
CA ASP A 48 -1.17 0.83 -7.15
C ASP A 48 -0.71 1.07 -8.59
N ILE A 49 0.19 2.04 -8.84
CA ILE A 49 0.61 2.47 -10.19
C ILE A 49 1.12 1.33 -11.08
N ALA A 50 1.73 0.30 -10.49
CA ALA A 50 2.26 -0.87 -11.21
C ALA A 50 1.30 -2.09 -11.19
N LYS A 51 0.06 -1.94 -10.69
CA LYS A 51 -0.83 -3.08 -10.43
C LYS A 51 -1.30 -3.78 -11.69
N ASP A 52 -1.55 -3.02 -12.73
CA ASP A 52 -2.11 -3.52 -13.99
C ASP A 52 -1.02 -3.73 -15.07
N LEU A 53 0.27 -3.64 -14.72
CA LEU A 53 1.37 -3.97 -15.63
C LEU A 53 1.28 -5.45 -16.08
N THR A 54 1.64 -5.68 -17.33
CA THR A 54 1.86 -7.04 -17.85
C THR A 54 3.09 -7.67 -17.19
N GLU A 55 3.25 -8.98 -17.36
CA GLU A 55 4.44 -9.68 -16.85
C GLU A 55 5.71 -9.12 -17.50
N GLU A 56 5.70 -8.99 -18.84
CA GLU A 56 6.83 -8.45 -19.62
C GLU A 56 7.22 -7.01 -19.19
N GLU A 57 6.23 -6.13 -18.97
CA GLU A 57 6.49 -4.79 -18.44
C GLU A 57 7.09 -4.85 -17.03
N SER A 58 6.59 -5.75 -16.17
CA SER A 58 7.09 -5.92 -14.81
C SER A 58 8.54 -6.42 -14.81
N GLU A 59 8.87 -7.41 -15.64
CA GLU A 59 10.23 -7.94 -15.85
C GLU A 59 11.17 -6.83 -16.33
N THR A 60 10.74 -6.03 -17.31
CA THR A 60 11.49 -4.89 -17.82
C THR A 60 11.86 -3.89 -16.72
N TRP A 61 10.93 -3.56 -15.83
CA TRP A 61 11.20 -2.69 -14.68
C TRP A 61 12.17 -3.33 -13.68
N ILE A 62 12.00 -4.62 -13.37
CA ILE A 62 12.87 -5.34 -12.43
C ILE A 62 14.31 -5.36 -12.95
N GLU A 63 14.52 -5.68 -14.22
CA GLU A 63 15.85 -5.78 -14.83
C GLU A 63 16.53 -4.42 -14.98
N ASN A 64 15.83 -3.43 -15.54
CA ASN A 64 16.40 -2.11 -15.81
C ASN A 64 16.83 -1.36 -14.54
N TYR A 65 16.17 -1.61 -13.42
CA TYR A 65 16.45 -0.94 -12.14
C TYR A 65 17.09 -1.85 -11.10
N ASN A 66 17.58 -3.04 -11.50
CA ASN A 66 18.26 -4.01 -10.63
C ASN A 66 17.48 -4.30 -9.35
N LEU A 67 16.17 -4.45 -9.45
CA LEU A 67 15.35 -4.88 -8.33
C LEU A 67 15.70 -6.31 -7.91
N PRO A 68 15.35 -6.74 -6.68
CA PRO A 68 15.64 -8.10 -6.22
C PRO A 68 15.16 -9.16 -7.22
N LYS A 69 16.06 -10.06 -7.63
CA LYS A 69 15.75 -11.10 -8.63
C LYS A 69 14.63 -12.05 -8.18
N GLU A 70 14.43 -12.18 -6.90
CA GLU A 70 13.33 -12.92 -6.30
C GLU A 70 11.96 -12.43 -6.79
N LEU A 71 11.86 -11.16 -7.20
CA LEU A 71 10.65 -10.62 -7.80
C LEU A 71 10.34 -11.19 -9.19
N LEU A 72 11.35 -11.66 -9.93
CA LEU A 72 11.15 -12.36 -11.21
C LEU A 72 10.51 -13.75 -11.00
N GLU A 73 10.88 -14.40 -9.89
CA GLU A 73 10.35 -15.72 -9.52
C GLU A 73 9.00 -15.64 -8.80
N GLU A 74 8.63 -14.44 -8.31
CA GLU A 74 7.38 -14.22 -7.60
C GLU A 74 6.18 -14.28 -8.56
N LYS A 75 5.43 -15.38 -8.46
CA LYS A 75 4.24 -15.62 -9.27
C LYS A 75 3.04 -14.76 -8.87
N ASN A 76 3.04 -14.25 -7.65
CA ASN A 76 1.95 -13.44 -7.14
C ASN A 76 2.18 -11.96 -7.49
N LYS A 77 1.55 -11.50 -8.56
CA LYS A 77 1.57 -10.08 -8.97
C LYS A 77 1.20 -9.11 -7.85
N ASN A 78 0.40 -9.57 -6.88
CA ASN A 78 0.03 -8.74 -5.72
C ASN A 78 1.19 -8.49 -4.76
N LEU A 79 2.32 -9.14 -4.90
CA LEU A 79 3.50 -8.90 -4.06
C LEU A 79 4.50 -7.99 -4.75
N LYS A 80 4.78 -8.20 -6.04
CA LYS A 80 5.81 -7.46 -6.75
C LYS A 80 5.43 -6.04 -7.19
N HIS A 81 4.13 -5.74 -7.39
CA HIS A 81 3.70 -4.43 -7.88
C HIS A 81 4.09 -3.27 -6.96
N ALA A 82 4.21 -3.50 -5.64
CA ALA A 82 4.56 -2.46 -4.68
C ALA A 82 6.02 -2.01 -4.83
N ASP A 83 6.95 -2.96 -5.01
CA ASP A 83 8.36 -2.65 -5.27
C ASP A 83 8.54 -1.95 -6.61
N ILE A 84 7.92 -2.46 -7.68
CA ILE A 84 7.96 -1.85 -9.01
C ILE A 84 7.31 -0.45 -8.97
N GLY A 85 6.17 -0.30 -8.33
CA GLY A 85 5.46 0.97 -8.18
C GLY A 85 6.30 2.03 -7.48
N ALA A 86 7.06 1.66 -6.45
CA ALA A 86 7.98 2.56 -5.75
C ALA A 86 9.10 3.06 -6.69
N VAL A 87 9.65 2.18 -7.54
CA VAL A 87 10.66 2.57 -8.54
C VAL A 87 10.05 3.47 -9.62
N ILE A 88 8.87 3.16 -10.15
CA ILE A 88 8.19 4.03 -11.12
C ILE A 88 7.96 5.42 -10.51
N ALA A 89 7.49 5.48 -9.26
CA ALA A 89 7.27 6.74 -8.54
C ALA A 89 8.56 7.57 -8.43
N LYS A 90 9.68 6.92 -8.11
CA LYS A 90 10.99 7.58 -7.98
C LYS A 90 11.55 8.03 -9.33
N GLU A 91 11.65 7.12 -10.28
CA GLU A 91 12.42 7.33 -11.52
C GLU A 91 11.62 8.12 -12.57
N LYS A 92 10.33 7.84 -12.70
CA LYS A 92 9.50 8.51 -13.71
C LYS A 92 8.89 9.81 -13.20
N TYR A 93 8.47 9.86 -11.94
CA TYR A 93 7.74 11.00 -11.38
C TYR A 93 8.54 11.81 -10.36
N HIS A 94 9.77 11.39 -10.06
CA HIS A 94 10.69 12.07 -9.13
C HIS A 94 10.06 12.35 -7.77
N LEU A 95 9.21 11.41 -7.29
CA LEU A 95 8.56 11.56 -5.99
C LEU A 95 9.55 11.36 -4.84
N GLU A 96 9.24 11.98 -3.71
CA GLU A 96 10.05 11.92 -2.50
C GLU A 96 10.14 10.49 -1.92
N ASP A 97 11.23 10.21 -1.21
CA ASP A 97 11.53 8.86 -0.71
C ASP A 97 10.47 8.31 0.25
N ASP A 98 9.84 9.17 1.06
CA ASP A 98 8.75 8.74 1.95
C ASP A 98 7.49 8.30 1.19
N ILE A 99 7.16 8.97 0.05
CA ILE A 99 6.09 8.52 -0.84
C ILE A 99 6.46 7.18 -1.47
N CYS A 100 7.70 7.02 -1.96
CA CYS A 100 8.17 5.76 -2.53
C CYS A 100 8.14 4.62 -1.51
N ASN A 101 8.53 4.88 -0.26
CA ASN A 101 8.45 3.92 0.84
C ASN A 101 7.00 3.57 1.19
N ALA A 102 6.09 4.55 1.19
CA ALA A 102 4.67 4.29 1.42
C ALA A 102 4.09 3.37 0.34
N ILE A 103 4.45 3.58 -0.93
CA ILE A 103 4.09 2.70 -2.05
C ILE A 103 4.67 1.30 -1.83
N LYS A 104 5.96 1.21 -1.53
CA LYS A 104 6.65 -0.08 -1.32
C LYS A 104 6.01 -0.92 -0.21
N PHE A 105 5.60 -0.28 0.88
CA PHE A 105 5.13 -0.99 2.07
C PHE A 105 3.61 -1.20 2.13
N HIS A 106 2.82 -0.65 1.19
CA HIS A 106 1.35 -0.68 1.30
C HIS A 106 0.72 -2.08 1.25
N THR A 107 1.42 -3.07 0.69
CA THR A 107 0.89 -4.45 0.54
C THR A 107 1.22 -5.33 1.74
N LEU A 108 2.50 -5.42 2.07
CA LEU A 108 3.02 -6.34 3.09
C LEU A 108 3.28 -5.67 4.44
N GLY A 109 3.41 -4.35 4.44
CA GLY A 109 3.92 -3.61 5.58
C GLY A 109 5.43 -3.79 5.77
N ASN A 110 5.99 -3.04 6.71
CA ASN A 110 7.38 -3.14 7.12
C ASN A 110 7.54 -2.61 8.55
N GLU A 111 8.42 -3.19 9.34
CA GLU A 111 8.68 -2.75 10.72
C GLU A 111 9.21 -1.30 10.85
N ASN A 112 9.74 -0.73 9.76
CA ASN A 112 10.27 0.64 9.70
C ASN A 112 9.31 1.63 8.99
N MET A 113 8.02 1.32 8.91
CA MET A 113 7.02 2.23 8.34
C MET A 113 6.96 3.53 9.13
N ASP A 114 7.08 4.66 8.42
CA ASP A 114 6.76 5.99 8.93
C ASP A 114 5.23 6.22 8.97
N LEU A 115 4.82 7.42 9.39
CA LEU A 115 3.40 7.75 9.48
C LEU A 115 2.71 7.73 8.11
N LEU A 116 3.38 8.22 7.04
CA LEU A 116 2.82 8.22 5.69
C LEU A 116 2.57 6.79 5.19
N ALA A 117 3.54 5.90 5.39
CA ALA A 117 3.40 4.50 4.99
C ALA A 117 2.25 3.80 5.74
N LYS A 118 2.08 4.06 7.05
CA LYS A 118 0.95 3.54 7.84
C LYS A 118 -0.39 4.07 7.33
N ILE A 119 -0.46 5.37 7.00
CA ILE A 119 -1.64 6.02 6.42
C ILE A 119 -2.02 5.35 5.11
N VAL A 120 -1.08 5.21 4.17
CA VAL A 120 -1.36 4.62 2.84
C VAL A 120 -1.73 3.14 2.97
N PHE A 121 -1.05 2.38 3.81
CA PHE A 121 -1.39 0.98 4.09
C PHE A 121 -2.84 0.82 4.56
N LEU A 122 -3.25 1.60 5.56
CA LEU A 122 -4.61 1.54 6.09
C LEU A 122 -5.63 2.07 5.08
N ALA A 123 -5.33 3.19 4.40
CA ALA A 123 -6.22 3.77 3.39
C ALA A 123 -6.54 2.77 2.27
N ASP A 124 -5.58 1.96 1.81
CA ASP A 124 -5.84 0.90 0.83
C ASP A 124 -6.83 -0.15 1.34
N LYS A 125 -6.78 -0.48 2.62
CA LYS A 125 -7.67 -1.49 3.22
C LYS A 125 -9.08 -0.95 3.47
N ILE A 126 -9.19 0.29 3.97
CA ILE A 126 -10.45 0.88 4.42
C ILE A 126 -11.10 1.85 3.41
N GLY A 127 -10.37 2.30 2.38
CA GLY A 127 -10.88 3.18 1.29
C GLY A 127 -11.65 2.44 0.19
N ARG A 128 -12.22 1.27 0.47
CA ARG A 128 -12.94 0.44 -0.50
C ARG A 128 -14.38 0.92 -0.70
N LYS A 129 -14.91 0.79 -1.92
CA LYS A 129 -16.31 1.12 -2.23
C LYS A 129 -17.29 0.35 -1.34
N ASN A 130 -17.05 -0.95 -1.20
CA ASN A 130 -17.82 -1.84 -0.33
C ASN A 130 -16.87 -2.33 0.74
N LEU A 131 -16.82 -1.62 1.87
CA LEU A 131 -15.97 -2.01 2.98
C LEU A 131 -16.57 -3.27 3.64
N PRO A 132 -15.81 -4.36 3.76
CA PRO A 132 -16.26 -5.54 4.51
C PRO A 132 -16.55 -5.18 5.97
N GLU A 133 -17.61 -5.76 6.54
CA GLU A 133 -18.06 -5.48 7.91
C GLU A 133 -16.94 -5.69 8.96
N ASP A 134 -16.12 -6.69 8.75
CA ASP A 134 -14.97 -6.97 9.61
C ASP A 134 -13.88 -5.88 9.57
N LEU A 135 -13.84 -5.02 8.54
CA LEU A 135 -12.93 -3.88 8.43
C LEU A 135 -13.52 -2.57 8.98
N GLU A 136 -14.79 -2.51 9.31
CA GLU A 136 -15.40 -1.32 9.92
C GLU A 136 -14.74 -0.96 11.27
N THR A 137 -14.39 -1.96 12.07
CA THR A 137 -13.66 -1.74 13.33
C THR A 137 -12.25 -1.22 13.10
N VAL A 138 -11.56 -1.69 12.03
CA VAL A 138 -10.25 -1.19 11.60
C VAL A 138 -10.37 0.28 11.21
N LYS A 139 -11.39 0.63 10.41
CA LYS A 139 -11.64 2.01 9.98
C LYS A 139 -11.89 2.93 11.18
N LYS A 140 -12.76 2.56 12.10
CA LYS A 140 -13.02 3.36 13.30
C LYS A 140 -11.75 3.56 14.14
N MET A 141 -10.97 2.50 14.32
CA MET A 141 -9.70 2.55 15.06
C MET A 141 -8.66 3.41 14.33
N ALA A 142 -8.61 3.43 12.99
CA ALA A 142 -7.67 4.22 12.22
C ALA A 142 -7.76 5.73 12.51
N TYR A 143 -8.94 6.23 12.87
CA TYR A 143 -9.14 7.62 13.27
C TYR A 143 -8.90 7.88 14.77
N GLN A 144 -8.62 6.86 15.57
CA GLN A 144 -8.33 6.98 16.99
C GLN A 144 -6.85 6.76 17.29
N ASN A 145 -6.30 5.64 16.83
CA ASN A 145 -4.93 5.23 17.01
C ASN A 145 -4.46 4.41 15.80
N ILE A 146 -3.53 4.97 15.03
CA ILE A 146 -3.07 4.38 13.77
C ILE A 146 -2.35 3.03 13.99
N ASP A 147 -1.56 2.91 15.07
CA ASP A 147 -0.78 1.70 15.35
C ASP A 147 -1.67 0.56 15.85
N GLN A 148 -2.67 0.87 16.68
CA GLN A 148 -3.68 -0.12 17.07
C GLN A 148 -4.52 -0.57 15.87
N SER A 149 -4.88 0.35 14.97
CA SER A 149 -5.60 0.01 13.75
C SER A 149 -4.78 -0.88 12.83
N LEU A 150 -3.50 -0.55 12.66
CA LEU A 150 -2.57 -1.35 11.85
C LEU A 150 -2.43 -2.77 12.41
N LYS A 151 -2.21 -2.89 13.71
CA LYS A 151 -2.17 -4.20 14.40
C LYS A 151 -3.45 -4.99 14.18
N LEU A 152 -4.62 -4.40 14.44
CA LEU A 152 -5.91 -5.06 14.24
C LEU A 152 -6.12 -5.51 12.79
N CYS A 153 -5.71 -4.69 11.81
CA CYS A 153 -5.77 -5.03 10.39
C CYS A 153 -4.91 -6.26 10.07
N LEU A 154 -3.68 -6.29 10.59
CA LEU A 154 -2.75 -7.39 10.36
C LEU A 154 -3.20 -8.69 11.06
N GLU A 155 -3.76 -8.63 12.25
CA GLU A 155 -4.33 -9.78 12.97
C GLU A 155 -5.50 -10.41 12.17
N LYS A 156 -6.37 -9.56 11.61
CA LYS A 156 -7.46 -10.03 10.74
C LYS A 156 -6.93 -10.66 9.45
N GLN A 157 -5.91 -10.06 8.83
CA GLN A 157 -5.25 -10.61 7.66
C GLN A 157 -4.59 -11.97 7.96
N GLU A 158 -3.88 -12.08 9.09
CA GLU A 158 -3.27 -13.35 9.53
C GLU A 158 -4.33 -14.44 9.69
N LYS A 159 -5.42 -14.16 10.41
CA LYS A 159 -6.52 -15.09 10.60
C LYS A 159 -7.13 -15.54 9.27
N TYR A 160 -7.37 -14.61 8.35
CA TYR A 160 -7.88 -14.94 7.02
C TYR A 160 -6.93 -15.84 6.23
N LEU A 161 -5.62 -15.54 6.23
CA LEU A 161 -4.62 -16.35 5.53
C LEU A 161 -4.49 -17.75 6.15
N GLN A 162 -4.52 -17.87 7.48
CA GLN A 162 -4.52 -19.16 8.19
C GLN A 162 -5.70 -20.04 7.78
N GLN A 163 -6.91 -19.47 7.65
CA GLN A 163 -8.09 -20.21 7.16
C GLN A 163 -7.93 -20.72 5.72
N LYS A 164 -7.10 -20.06 4.92
CA LYS A 164 -6.76 -20.47 3.54
C LYS A 164 -5.54 -21.39 3.46
N GLY A 165 -4.91 -21.75 4.58
CA GLY A 165 -3.68 -22.53 4.60
C GLY A 165 -2.45 -21.77 4.07
N ILE A 166 -2.51 -20.43 4.01
CA ILE A 166 -1.45 -19.56 3.50
C ILE A 166 -0.68 -18.98 4.68
N LYS A 167 0.64 -19.02 4.63
CA LYS A 167 1.51 -18.44 5.65
C LYS A 167 1.59 -16.92 5.48
N LEU A 168 1.56 -16.20 6.59
CA LEU A 168 1.81 -14.77 6.62
C LEU A 168 3.24 -14.46 6.14
N HIS A 169 3.39 -13.43 5.30
CA HIS A 169 4.70 -13.03 4.79
C HIS A 169 5.63 -12.60 5.95
N LYS A 170 6.93 -12.86 5.79
CA LYS A 170 7.95 -12.57 6.82
C LYS A 170 7.94 -11.12 7.31
N ASP A 171 7.78 -10.15 6.41
CA ASP A 171 7.81 -8.73 6.75
C ASP A 171 6.54 -8.32 7.50
N THR A 172 5.38 -8.79 7.07
CA THR A 172 4.11 -8.60 7.78
C THR A 172 4.18 -9.20 9.20
N LYS A 173 4.80 -10.38 9.33
CA LYS A 173 4.98 -11.04 10.63
C LYS A 173 5.90 -10.24 11.57
N LYS A 174 6.99 -9.67 11.04
CA LYS A 174 7.89 -8.80 11.82
C LYS A 174 7.18 -7.54 12.29
N LEU A 175 6.44 -6.89 11.40
CA LEU A 175 5.66 -5.70 11.73
C LEU A 175 4.63 -6.01 12.82
N LEU A 176 3.86 -7.10 12.69
CA LEU A 176 2.87 -7.51 13.70
C LEU A 176 3.52 -7.80 15.05
N ALA A 177 4.67 -8.49 15.06
CA ALA A 177 5.41 -8.78 16.27
C ALA A 177 5.92 -7.50 16.97
N LYS A 178 6.39 -6.51 16.19
CA LYS A 178 6.79 -5.19 16.71
C LYS A 178 5.61 -4.48 17.36
N LEU A 179 4.49 -4.33 16.63
CA LEU A 179 3.29 -3.67 17.15
C LEU A 179 2.71 -4.35 18.40
N THR A 180 2.86 -5.68 18.49
CA THR A 180 2.39 -6.44 19.68
C THR A 180 3.24 -6.16 20.92
N LYS A 181 4.50 -5.79 20.76
CA LYS A 181 5.39 -5.45 21.86
C LYS A 181 5.28 -3.99 22.31
N GLU A 182 4.89 -3.09 21.39
CA GLU A 182 4.84 -1.65 21.61
C GLU A 182 3.46 -1.16 22.11
N LEU A 183 2.40 -1.97 21.95
CA LEU A 183 1.01 -1.68 22.31
C LEU A 183 0.46 -2.62 23.38
#